data_20acfbde0f37f488e372c5139fda9df0
#
_entry.id   20acfbde0f37f488e372c5139fda9df0
#
_cell.length_a   1.000
_cell.length_b   1.000
_cell.length_c   1.000
_cell.angle_alpha   90.00
_cell.angle_beta   90.00
_cell.angle_gamma   90.00
#
_symmetry.space_group_name_H-M   'P 1'
#
loop_
_entity.id
_entity.type
_entity.pdbx_description
1 polymer ?
#
loop_
_entity_poly.entity_id
_entity_poly.type
_entity_poly.pdbx_seq_one_letter_code
_entity_poly.pdbx_strand_id
1 'polypeptide(L)'
;MHRLSLRTRIFLFFAALGSGSLAILALGLMLGYRQGTGTDASPFVAAGIVSGFGIIGVTAGIWLLFDENVAKPVERLAADLRARAHGGVTRDLDLGTAKHLGDLAPAAAAVSKRLSSATLDAADTVAQRTAELAFETQQLTAILTDIPLAVMMVNPAHQIVLYDGQSAELLEAEAPARLNAPLFDYLKEDAILDALDDLARTGKRREPIVAESRSGRFYAGHIRTLGNGAGYMLMLEPLSPDAERPLTYDFALIHAEATGDQRSALIRSLTYVIFDTETTGLDPERDEIVQIGAVRVVNGRIVEGERYDTLVNPGRPIPAGSTKVHGISDDMVTGAPGVAEAVRGFHAFAKGAILVAHNAPFDLAFLRRGAPAGLAFDHPVLDTVLLSAVLFGGSATHTLDALADRLAVDIAGNLRHTAIGDAVATAQVFTACLAMLEGRGFGTFGTVLTEVRKHERIVQDLNRG
;
A
#
# COMPACT_ATOMS: atom_id res chain seq x y z
N MET A 1 7.72 6.72 -29.98
CA MET A 1 6.32 7.16 -29.76
C MET A 1 5.51 6.26 -28.81
N HIS A 2 5.85 5.00 -28.57
CA HIS A 2 5.08 4.11 -27.68
C HIS A 2 5.17 4.44 -26.16
N ARG A 3 6.10 5.28 -25.73
CA ARG A 3 6.29 5.68 -24.32
C ARG A 3 5.49 6.92 -23.88
N LEU A 4 4.80 7.59 -24.81
CA LEU A 4 4.02 8.79 -24.48
C LEU A 4 2.56 8.41 -24.18
N SER A 5 1.93 9.13 -23.22
CA SER A 5 0.51 8.94 -22.90
C SER A 5 -0.38 9.21 -24.13
N LEU A 6 -1.57 8.63 -24.15
CA LEU A 6 -2.56 8.84 -25.22
C LEU A 6 -2.83 10.35 -25.41
N ARG A 7 -3.02 11.09 -24.33
CA ARG A 7 -3.27 12.54 -24.35
C ARG A 7 -2.11 13.31 -24.98
N THR A 8 -0.86 12.96 -24.63
CA THR A 8 0.33 13.61 -25.20
C THR A 8 0.45 13.35 -26.69
N ARG A 9 0.16 12.14 -27.16
CA ARG A 9 0.19 11.80 -28.59
C ARG A 9 -0.88 12.56 -29.36
N ILE A 10 -2.09 12.65 -28.82
CA ILE A 10 -3.19 13.41 -29.41
C ILE A 10 -2.87 14.90 -29.47
N PHE A 11 -2.34 15.47 -28.37
CA PHE A 11 -1.88 16.87 -28.35
C PHE A 11 -0.84 17.14 -29.44
N LEU A 12 0.17 16.28 -29.58
CA LEU A 12 1.20 16.42 -30.61
C LEU A 12 0.63 16.33 -32.03
N PHE A 13 -0.40 15.49 -32.25
CA PHE A 13 -1.10 15.42 -33.54
C PHE A 13 -1.81 16.74 -33.86
N PHE A 14 -2.56 17.30 -32.91
CA PHE A 14 -3.22 18.60 -33.13
C PHE A 14 -2.22 19.75 -33.25
N ALA A 15 -1.15 19.74 -32.49
CA ALA A 15 -0.06 20.73 -32.62
C ALA A 15 0.60 20.67 -34.00
N ALA A 16 0.85 19.46 -34.52
CA ALA A 16 1.38 19.27 -35.87
C ALA A 16 0.39 19.75 -36.96
N LEU A 17 -0.90 19.46 -36.78
CA LEU A 17 -1.97 19.91 -37.70
C LEU A 17 -2.06 21.45 -37.72
N GLY A 18 -2.06 22.10 -36.54
CA GLY A 18 -2.09 23.54 -36.41
C GLY A 18 -0.85 24.21 -37.00
N SER A 19 0.33 23.66 -36.73
CA SER A 19 1.61 24.17 -37.29
C SER A 19 1.66 24.00 -38.79
N GLY A 20 1.19 22.88 -39.34
CA GLY A 20 1.10 22.65 -40.79
C GLY A 20 0.14 23.62 -41.46
N SER A 21 -1.02 23.87 -40.87
CA SER A 21 -2.00 24.83 -41.39
C SER A 21 -1.46 26.25 -41.39
N LEU A 22 -0.73 26.66 -40.35
CA LEU A 22 -0.05 27.96 -40.30
C LEU A 22 1.04 28.09 -41.36
N ALA A 23 1.80 27.02 -41.59
CA ALA A 23 2.87 27.02 -42.61
C ALA A 23 2.28 27.16 -44.04
N ILE A 24 1.17 26.46 -44.34
CA ILE A 24 0.46 26.55 -45.62
C ILE A 24 -0.13 27.96 -45.80
N LEU A 25 -0.71 28.53 -44.77
CA LEU A 25 -1.25 29.88 -44.78
C LEU A 25 -0.13 30.92 -45.06
N ALA A 26 0.98 30.84 -44.35
CA ALA A 26 2.12 31.73 -44.52
C ALA A 26 2.69 31.64 -45.93
N LEU A 27 2.81 30.40 -46.48
CA LEU A 27 3.26 30.19 -47.86
C LEU A 27 2.28 30.80 -48.86
N GLY A 28 0.96 30.60 -48.67
CA GLY A 28 -0.06 31.18 -49.56
C GLY A 28 -0.06 32.71 -49.56
N LEU A 29 0.06 33.32 -48.38
CA LEU A 29 0.15 34.78 -48.25
C LEU A 29 1.45 35.35 -48.88
N MET A 30 2.58 34.64 -48.70
CA MET A 30 3.86 35.03 -49.30
C MET A 30 3.82 34.92 -50.82
N LEU A 31 3.23 33.87 -51.40
CA LEU A 31 3.06 33.70 -52.83
C LEU A 31 2.16 34.79 -53.42
N GLY A 32 1.02 35.09 -52.76
CA GLY A 32 0.11 36.17 -53.13
C GLY A 32 0.76 37.53 -53.12
N TYR A 33 1.58 37.83 -52.11
CA TYR A 33 2.37 39.07 -52.04
C TYR A 33 3.39 39.18 -53.16
N ARG A 34 4.10 38.07 -53.46
CA ARG A 34 5.09 38.04 -54.56
C ARG A 34 4.52 38.21 -55.96
N GLN A 35 3.26 37.80 -56.18
CA GLN A 35 2.57 37.93 -57.47
C GLN A 35 1.88 39.28 -57.63
N GLY A 36 1.65 40.03 -56.54
CA GLY A 36 1.09 41.38 -56.56
C GLY A 36 2.15 42.41 -56.89
N THR A 37 2.08 43.01 -58.06
CA THR A 37 2.98 44.09 -58.46
C THR A 37 2.60 45.38 -57.75
N GLY A 38 3.43 45.84 -56.79
CA GLY A 38 3.29 47.12 -56.13
C GLY A 38 2.24 47.27 -55.04
N THR A 39 1.78 46.21 -54.46
CA THR A 39 0.82 46.22 -53.32
C THR A 39 1.53 46.41 -52.01
N ASP A 40 0.91 47.20 -51.09
CA ASP A 40 1.30 47.32 -49.70
C ASP A 40 1.24 45.93 -49.00
N ALA A 41 2.22 45.59 -48.21
CA ALA A 41 2.28 44.33 -47.46
C ALA A 41 1.25 44.28 -46.30
N SER A 42 0.73 45.42 -45.86
CA SER A 42 -0.16 45.60 -44.72
C SER A 42 -1.41 44.69 -44.74
N PRO A 43 -2.15 44.55 -45.88
CA PRO A 43 -3.32 43.67 -45.90
C PRO A 43 -2.97 42.19 -45.76
N PHE A 44 -1.85 41.76 -46.30
CA PHE A 44 -1.39 40.37 -46.19
C PHE A 44 -0.93 40.04 -44.78
N VAL A 45 -0.26 40.99 -44.09
CA VAL A 45 0.11 40.83 -42.67
C VAL A 45 -1.12 40.77 -41.79
N ALA A 46 -2.09 41.67 -41.98
CA ALA A 46 -3.33 41.68 -41.22
C ALA A 46 -4.13 40.35 -41.44
N ALA A 47 -4.26 39.92 -42.70
CA ALA A 47 -4.92 38.64 -43.00
C ALA A 47 -4.18 37.44 -42.39
N GLY A 48 -2.84 37.47 -42.36
CA GLY A 48 -2.00 36.46 -41.73
C GLY A 48 -2.24 36.36 -40.21
N ILE A 49 -2.29 37.49 -39.53
CA ILE A 49 -2.54 37.57 -38.09
C ILE A 49 -3.92 37.04 -37.76
N VAL A 50 -4.99 37.52 -38.38
CA VAL A 50 -6.35 37.12 -38.12
C VAL A 50 -6.57 35.62 -38.38
N SER A 51 -6.08 35.14 -39.54
CA SER A 51 -6.20 33.71 -39.90
C SER A 51 -5.33 32.83 -39.01
N GLY A 52 -4.14 33.31 -38.62
CA GLY A 52 -3.26 32.62 -37.71
C GLY A 52 -3.89 32.39 -36.33
N PHE A 53 -4.44 33.44 -35.72
CA PHE A 53 -5.21 33.33 -34.47
C PHE A 53 -6.44 32.45 -34.62
N GLY A 54 -7.16 32.54 -35.74
CA GLY A 54 -8.28 31.66 -36.06
C GLY A 54 -7.91 30.18 -36.08
N ILE A 55 -6.81 29.82 -36.77
CA ILE A 55 -6.31 28.44 -36.86
C ILE A 55 -5.90 27.94 -35.49
N ILE A 56 -5.17 28.73 -34.71
CA ILE A 56 -4.75 28.37 -33.34
C ILE A 56 -6.00 28.15 -32.47
N GLY A 57 -6.92 29.10 -32.50
CA GLY A 57 -8.17 29.01 -31.68
C GLY A 57 -9.02 27.80 -32.02
N VAL A 58 -9.24 27.53 -33.33
CA VAL A 58 -10.00 26.35 -33.77
C VAL A 58 -9.27 25.05 -33.40
N THR A 59 -7.96 24.99 -33.64
CA THR A 59 -7.16 23.79 -33.31
C THR A 59 -7.19 23.50 -31.81
N ALA A 60 -7.01 24.54 -30.97
CA ALA A 60 -7.08 24.40 -29.52
C ALA A 60 -8.49 24.01 -29.04
N GLY A 61 -9.52 24.60 -29.62
CA GLY A 61 -10.92 24.27 -29.29
C GLY A 61 -11.27 22.83 -29.63
N ILE A 62 -10.90 22.36 -30.82
CA ILE A 62 -11.11 20.95 -31.22
C ILE A 62 -10.29 19.99 -30.35
N TRP A 63 -9.04 20.35 -30.01
CA TRP A 63 -8.24 19.54 -29.10
C TRP A 63 -8.88 19.43 -27.72
N LEU A 64 -9.38 20.52 -27.14
CA LEU A 64 -10.07 20.52 -25.86
C LEU A 64 -11.32 19.64 -25.87
N LEU A 65 -12.14 19.76 -26.93
CA LEU A 65 -13.32 18.92 -27.11
C LEU A 65 -12.93 17.44 -27.22
N PHE A 66 -11.87 17.13 -27.94
CA PHE A 66 -11.41 15.74 -28.11
C PHE A 66 -10.81 15.19 -26.80
N ASP A 67 -10.06 15.99 -26.06
CA ASP A 67 -9.50 15.59 -24.77
C ASP A 67 -10.62 15.25 -23.77
N GLU A 68 -11.66 16.10 -23.69
CA GLU A 68 -12.77 15.92 -22.75
C GLU A 68 -13.69 14.75 -23.11
N ASN A 69 -14.02 14.61 -24.41
CA ASN A 69 -15.04 13.65 -24.85
C ASN A 69 -14.47 12.28 -25.28
N VAL A 70 -13.17 12.19 -25.55
CA VAL A 70 -12.56 10.95 -26.02
C VAL A 70 -11.35 10.53 -25.19
N ALA A 71 -10.34 11.38 -25.04
CA ALA A 71 -9.09 10.95 -24.41
C ALA A 71 -9.26 10.61 -22.93
N LYS A 72 -9.88 11.49 -22.15
CA LYS A 72 -10.16 11.25 -20.73
C LYS A 72 -11.10 10.06 -20.50
N PRO A 73 -12.25 9.93 -21.20
CA PRO A 73 -13.11 8.76 -21.08
C PRO A 73 -12.42 7.43 -21.42
N VAL A 74 -11.55 7.39 -22.44
CA VAL A 74 -10.79 6.18 -22.78
C VAL A 74 -9.79 5.82 -21.66
N GLU A 75 -9.09 6.79 -21.12
CA GLU A 75 -8.15 6.56 -20.01
C GLU A 75 -8.89 6.06 -18.74
N ARG A 76 -10.04 6.65 -18.41
CA ARG A 76 -10.90 6.22 -17.29
C ARG A 76 -11.42 4.80 -17.51
N LEU A 77 -12.02 4.52 -18.66
CA LEU A 77 -12.51 3.19 -18.99
C LEU A 77 -11.40 2.13 -18.92
N ALA A 78 -10.20 2.45 -19.40
CA ALA A 78 -9.05 1.56 -19.31
C ALA A 78 -8.56 1.36 -17.87
N ALA A 79 -8.66 2.35 -17.01
CA ALA A 79 -8.34 2.25 -15.59
C ALA A 79 -9.37 1.38 -14.86
N ASP A 80 -10.66 1.60 -15.12
CA ASP A 80 -11.77 0.83 -14.53
C ASP A 80 -11.71 -0.64 -14.93
N LEU A 81 -11.43 -0.94 -16.21
CA LEU A 81 -11.24 -2.32 -16.68
C LEU A 81 -10.03 -3.00 -15.99
N ARG A 82 -8.94 -2.27 -15.78
CA ARG A 82 -7.77 -2.81 -15.05
C ARG A 82 -8.07 -3.04 -13.56
N ALA A 83 -8.77 -2.12 -12.91
CA ALA A 83 -9.20 -2.28 -11.52
C ALA A 83 -10.02 -3.56 -11.34
N ARG A 84 -10.88 -3.89 -12.30
CA ARG A 84 -11.68 -5.13 -12.30
C ARG A 84 -10.85 -6.36 -12.60
N ALA A 85 -9.98 -6.28 -13.62
CA ALA A 85 -9.18 -7.43 -14.04
C ALA A 85 -8.15 -7.87 -12.97
N HIS A 86 -7.65 -6.95 -12.17
CA HIS A 86 -6.56 -7.20 -11.23
C HIS A 86 -6.91 -6.88 -9.76
N GLY A 87 -7.86 -5.97 -9.53
CA GLY A 87 -8.26 -5.53 -8.18
C GLY A 87 -9.50 -6.23 -7.61
N GLY A 88 -10.15 -7.12 -8.38
CA GLY A 88 -11.37 -7.84 -7.93
C GLY A 88 -12.60 -6.94 -7.74
N VAL A 89 -12.60 -5.73 -8.31
CA VAL A 89 -13.71 -4.77 -8.19
C VAL A 89 -14.93 -5.25 -8.96
N THR A 90 -16.07 -5.43 -8.27
CA THR A 90 -17.32 -5.96 -8.85
C THR A 90 -18.35 -4.90 -9.27
N ARG A 91 -18.10 -3.61 -8.94
CA ARG A 91 -19.02 -2.50 -9.24
C ARG A 91 -19.23 -2.33 -10.76
N ASP A 92 -20.45 -2.00 -11.20
CA ASP A 92 -20.76 -1.81 -12.62
C ASP A 92 -20.00 -0.65 -13.26
N LEU A 93 -19.62 -0.78 -14.55
CA LEU A 93 -18.97 0.30 -15.30
C LEU A 93 -19.90 1.50 -15.44
N ASP A 94 -19.39 2.70 -15.12
CA ASP A 94 -20.14 3.93 -15.41
C ASP A 94 -20.12 4.22 -16.91
N LEU A 95 -21.17 3.80 -17.59
CA LEU A 95 -21.37 4.06 -19.02
C LEU A 95 -21.63 5.54 -19.33
N GLY A 96 -22.02 6.34 -18.32
CA GLY A 96 -22.30 7.77 -18.47
C GLY A 96 -21.06 8.58 -18.85
N THR A 97 -19.90 8.21 -18.32
CA THR A 97 -18.62 8.89 -18.62
C THR A 97 -18.10 8.58 -20.03
N ALA A 98 -18.56 7.50 -20.66
CA ALA A 98 -18.08 7.01 -21.95
C ALA A 98 -19.12 7.14 -23.10
N LYS A 99 -20.18 7.93 -22.89
CA LYS A 99 -21.30 8.10 -23.87
C LYS A 99 -20.88 8.53 -25.27
N HIS A 100 -19.73 9.18 -25.42
CA HIS A 100 -19.22 9.64 -26.71
C HIS A 100 -18.30 8.64 -27.41
N LEU A 101 -18.04 7.46 -26.80
CA LEU A 101 -17.19 6.41 -27.37
C LEU A 101 -17.97 5.37 -28.22
N GLY A 102 -19.23 5.65 -28.55
CA GLY A 102 -20.09 4.73 -29.34
C GLY A 102 -20.19 3.35 -28.67
N ASP A 103 -20.05 2.29 -29.45
CA ASP A 103 -20.22 0.88 -29.01
C ASP A 103 -19.04 0.39 -28.10
N LEU A 104 -17.98 1.18 -27.94
CA LEU A 104 -16.81 0.75 -27.14
C LEU A 104 -17.18 0.55 -25.66
N ALA A 105 -18.01 1.45 -25.10
CA ALA A 105 -18.40 1.36 -23.69
C ALA A 105 -19.36 0.17 -23.43
N PRO A 106 -20.40 -0.07 -24.22
CA PRO A 106 -21.22 -1.28 -24.12
C PRO A 106 -20.44 -2.59 -24.34
N ALA A 107 -19.52 -2.63 -25.30
CA ALA A 107 -18.67 -3.78 -25.55
C ALA A 107 -17.73 -4.07 -24.36
N ALA A 108 -17.09 -3.03 -23.81
CA ALA A 108 -16.27 -3.15 -22.62
C ALA A 108 -17.06 -3.63 -21.40
N ALA A 109 -18.30 -3.15 -21.23
CA ALA A 109 -19.21 -3.62 -20.19
C ALA A 109 -19.60 -5.09 -20.37
N ALA A 110 -19.89 -5.52 -21.60
CA ALA A 110 -20.22 -6.91 -21.90
C ALA A 110 -19.04 -7.87 -21.63
N VAL A 111 -17.82 -7.47 -22.02
CA VAL A 111 -16.60 -8.23 -21.71
C VAL A 111 -16.35 -8.27 -20.20
N SER A 112 -16.48 -7.14 -19.53
CA SER A 112 -16.34 -7.04 -18.08
C SER A 112 -17.34 -7.93 -17.34
N LYS A 113 -18.61 -7.95 -17.77
CA LYS A 113 -19.65 -8.81 -17.19
C LYS A 113 -19.37 -10.30 -17.39
N ARG A 114 -18.89 -10.71 -18.58
CA ARG A 114 -18.46 -12.09 -18.84
C ARG A 114 -17.24 -12.48 -17.99
N LEU A 115 -16.27 -11.58 -17.84
CA LEU A 115 -15.11 -11.81 -16.98
C LEU A 115 -15.56 -12.00 -15.52
N SER A 116 -16.45 -11.12 -15.04
CA SER A 116 -17.01 -11.22 -13.69
C SER A 116 -17.83 -12.48 -13.44
N SER A 117 -18.64 -12.95 -14.42
CA SER A 117 -19.38 -14.20 -14.26
C SER A 117 -18.45 -15.42 -14.26
N ALA A 118 -17.45 -15.47 -15.13
CA ALA A 118 -16.46 -16.55 -15.13
C ALA A 118 -15.58 -16.56 -13.86
N THR A 119 -15.28 -15.37 -13.30
CA THR A 119 -14.58 -15.27 -12.00
C THR A 119 -15.49 -15.62 -10.83
N LEU A 120 -16.80 -15.33 -10.90
CA LEU A 120 -17.76 -15.73 -9.87
C LEU A 120 -17.94 -17.25 -9.81
N ASP A 121 -18.10 -17.94 -10.95
CA ASP A 121 -18.21 -19.40 -11.01
C ASP A 121 -16.91 -20.09 -10.52
N ALA A 122 -15.74 -19.52 -10.86
CA ALA A 122 -14.46 -19.96 -10.32
C ALA A 122 -14.32 -19.60 -8.84
N ALA A 123 -14.79 -18.42 -8.43
CA ALA A 123 -14.75 -17.95 -7.05
C ALA A 123 -15.67 -18.76 -6.14
N ASP A 124 -16.85 -19.20 -6.61
CA ASP A 124 -17.73 -20.07 -5.82
C ASP A 124 -17.09 -21.44 -5.57
N THR A 125 -16.41 -22.01 -6.55
CA THR A 125 -15.68 -23.27 -6.39
C THR A 125 -14.47 -23.11 -5.48
N VAL A 126 -13.74 -21.99 -5.60
CA VAL A 126 -12.62 -21.63 -4.74
C VAL A 126 -13.12 -21.28 -3.35
N ALA A 127 -14.24 -20.55 -3.23
CA ALA A 127 -14.83 -20.17 -1.95
C ALA A 127 -15.30 -21.41 -1.16
N GLN A 128 -15.91 -22.39 -1.83
CA GLN A 128 -16.28 -23.67 -1.19
C GLN A 128 -15.05 -24.42 -0.67
N ARG A 129 -14.01 -24.58 -1.51
CA ARG A 129 -12.77 -25.22 -1.08
C ARG A 129 -12.02 -24.42 -0.01
N THR A 130 -12.07 -23.09 -0.10
CA THR A 130 -11.45 -22.23 0.91
C THR A 130 -12.23 -22.29 2.22
N ALA A 131 -13.55 -22.38 2.19
CA ALA A 131 -14.38 -22.57 3.37
C ALA A 131 -14.15 -23.94 4.03
N GLU A 132 -14.00 -25.02 3.25
CA GLU A 132 -13.62 -26.34 3.76
C GLU A 132 -12.23 -26.31 4.42
N LEU A 133 -11.23 -25.76 3.74
CA LEU A 133 -9.89 -25.61 4.29
C LEU A 133 -9.87 -24.68 5.51
N ALA A 134 -10.65 -23.60 5.49
CA ALA A 134 -10.79 -22.70 6.64
C ALA A 134 -11.40 -23.41 7.84
N PHE A 135 -12.42 -24.26 7.62
CA PHE A 135 -13.03 -25.05 8.67
C PHE A 135 -12.07 -26.09 9.26
N GLU A 136 -11.33 -26.82 8.41
CA GLU A 136 -10.28 -27.74 8.86
C GLU A 136 -9.17 -27.01 9.61
N THR A 137 -8.74 -25.85 9.10
CA THR A 137 -7.73 -25.00 9.76
C THR A 137 -8.25 -24.47 11.08
N GLN A 138 -9.52 -24.07 11.17
CA GLN A 138 -10.13 -23.60 12.40
C GLN A 138 -10.22 -24.72 13.46
N GLN A 139 -10.54 -25.97 13.06
CA GLN A 139 -10.50 -27.11 13.96
C GLN A 139 -9.09 -27.40 14.48
N LEU A 140 -8.08 -27.40 13.58
CA LEU A 140 -6.68 -27.57 13.97
C LEU A 140 -6.18 -26.44 14.86
N THR A 141 -6.61 -25.22 14.58
CA THR A 141 -6.30 -24.02 15.39
C THR A 141 -6.90 -24.15 16.79
N ALA A 142 -8.17 -24.55 16.91
CA ALA A 142 -8.80 -24.78 18.20
C ALA A 142 -8.05 -25.84 19.04
N ILE A 143 -7.63 -26.94 18.40
CA ILE A 143 -6.82 -27.97 19.06
C ILE A 143 -5.46 -27.43 19.52
N LEU A 144 -4.81 -26.59 18.71
CA LEU A 144 -3.53 -25.99 19.08
C LEU A 144 -3.67 -24.95 20.18
N THR A 145 -4.78 -24.20 20.21
CA THR A 145 -5.06 -23.19 21.26
C THR A 145 -5.30 -23.82 22.61
N ASP A 146 -5.86 -25.04 22.65
CA ASP A 146 -6.11 -25.82 23.91
C ASP A 146 -4.83 -26.47 24.48
N ILE A 147 -3.74 -26.46 23.73
CA ILE A 147 -2.46 -26.99 24.22
C ILE A 147 -1.76 -25.90 25.05
N PRO A 148 -1.46 -26.14 26.35
CA PRO A 148 -0.83 -25.17 27.21
C PRO A 148 0.70 -25.07 26.93
N LEU A 149 1.07 -24.74 25.70
CA LEU A 149 2.43 -24.54 25.23
C LEU A 149 2.46 -23.37 24.25
N ALA A 150 3.46 -22.53 24.38
CA ALA A 150 3.76 -21.50 23.38
C ALA A 150 4.39 -22.16 22.15
N VAL A 151 3.70 -22.16 21.01
CA VAL A 151 4.12 -22.84 19.79
C VAL A 151 4.51 -21.81 18.73
N MET A 152 5.76 -21.88 18.30
CA MET A 152 6.29 -21.04 17.20
C MET A 152 6.86 -21.90 16.09
N MET A 153 6.54 -21.57 14.84
CA MET A 153 7.20 -22.14 13.66
C MET A 153 8.14 -21.08 13.06
N VAL A 154 9.34 -21.50 12.72
CA VAL A 154 10.43 -20.64 12.26
C VAL A 154 11.02 -21.24 11.00
N ASN A 155 11.25 -20.43 9.97
CA ASN A 155 11.85 -20.87 8.71
C ASN A 155 13.39 -21.05 8.82
N PRO A 156 14.07 -21.55 7.78
CA PRO A 156 15.52 -21.72 7.79
C PRO A 156 16.31 -20.41 7.93
N ALA A 157 15.71 -19.26 7.60
CA ALA A 157 16.30 -17.94 7.80
C ALA A 157 16.04 -17.36 9.21
N HIS A 158 15.56 -18.19 10.13
CA HIS A 158 15.20 -17.83 11.51
C HIS A 158 14.11 -16.77 11.63
N GLN A 159 13.19 -16.71 10.64
CA GLN A 159 12.04 -15.80 10.66
C GLN A 159 10.78 -16.54 11.13
N ILE A 160 9.96 -15.87 11.92
CA ILE A 160 8.72 -16.40 12.48
C ILE A 160 7.67 -16.55 11.36
N VAL A 161 7.19 -17.75 11.16
CA VAL A 161 6.18 -18.14 10.17
C VAL A 161 4.80 -18.31 10.80
N LEU A 162 4.80 -18.73 12.08
CA LEU A 162 3.60 -19.00 12.87
C LEU A 162 3.90 -18.77 14.34
N TYR A 163 2.96 -18.20 15.04
CA TYR A 163 2.91 -18.17 16.50
C TYR A 163 1.47 -18.25 16.99
N ASP A 164 1.26 -18.90 18.13
CA ASP A 164 -0.04 -18.95 18.82
C ASP A 164 -0.19 -17.81 19.83
N GLY A 165 -1.33 -17.72 20.50
CA GLY A 165 -1.63 -16.70 21.48
C GLY A 165 -0.65 -16.67 22.66
N GLN A 166 -0.21 -17.84 23.09
CA GLN A 166 0.75 -17.97 24.20
C GLN A 166 2.15 -17.53 23.79
N SER A 167 2.56 -17.86 22.56
CA SER A 167 3.79 -17.33 21.97
C SER A 167 3.73 -15.81 21.79
N ALA A 168 2.56 -15.26 21.39
CA ALA A 168 2.39 -13.83 21.25
C ALA A 168 2.69 -13.10 22.58
N GLU A 169 2.17 -13.59 23.72
CA GLU A 169 2.48 -13.02 25.04
C GLU A 169 3.96 -13.10 25.39
N LEU A 170 4.61 -14.25 25.07
CA LEU A 170 6.03 -14.44 25.30
C LEU A 170 6.87 -13.46 24.47
N LEU A 171 6.52 -13.27 23.20
CA LEU A 171 7.20 -12.35 22.31
C LEU A 171 6.97 -10.88 22.71
N GLU A 172 5.74 -10.51 23.08
CA GLU A 172 5.36 -9.16 23.50
C GLU A 172 6.01 -8.73 24.81
N ALA A 173 6.46 -9.67 25.62
CA ALA A 173 7.28 -9.35 26.80
C ALA A 173 8.63 -8.72 26.43
N GLU A 174 9.09 -8.86 25.18
CA GLU A 174 10.35 -8.31 24.65
C GLU A 174 10.08 -7.20 23.63
N ALA A 175 9.19 -7.44 22.67
CA ALA A 175 8.81 -6.51 21.61
C ALA A 175 7.48 -6.95 20.99
N PRO A 176 6.74 -6.09 20.26
CA PRO A 176 5.51 -6.49 19.58
C PRO A 176 5.71 -7.78 18.77
N ALA A 177 4.80 -8.77 18.94
CA ALA A 177 4.85 -10.01 18.17
C ALA A 177 4.59 -9.74 16.68
N ARG A 178 5.40 -10.32 15.79
CA ARG A 178 5.36 -10.03 14.36
C ARG A 178 5.70 -11.26 13.51
N LEU A 179 4.87 -11.57 12.53
CA LEU A 179 5.23 -12.48 11.45
C LEU A 179 6.39 -11.93 10.62
N ASN A 180 7.18 -12.82 10.06
CA ASN A 180 8.37 -12.51 9.27
C ASN A 180 9.45 -11.72 10.04
N ALA A 181 9.34 -11.62 11.37
CA ALA A 181 10.38 -11.04 12.19
C ALA A 181 11.47 -12.09 12.49
N PRO A 182 12.73 -11.68 12.61
CA PRO A 182 13.77 -12.58 13.11
C PRO A 182 13.43 -13.05 14.52
N LEU A 183 13.47 -14.37 14.76
CA LEU A 183 13.26 -14.94 16.08
C LEU A 183 14.24 -14.35 17.12
N PHE A 184 15.44 -14.03 16.67
CA PHE A 184 16.51 -13.47 17.50
C PHE A 184 16.29 -12.00 17.88
N ASP A 185 15.22 -11.36 17.42
CA ASP A 185 14.74 -10.10 18.00
C ASP A 185 14.19 -10.30 19.41
N TYR A 186 13.73 -11.51 19.74
CA TYR A 186 13.06 -11.87 20.99
C TYR A 186 13.86 -12.81 21.88
N LEU A 187 14.50 -13.83 21.29
CA LEU A 187 15.25 -14.85 21.99
C LEU A 187 16.74 -14.75 21.62
N LYS A 188 17.64 -15.17 22.53
CA LYS A 188 19.05 -15.31 22.25
C LYS A 188 19.30 -16.50 21.35
N GLU A 189 20.31 -16.41 20.49
CA GLU A 189 20.57 -17.40 19.45
C GLU A 189 21.28 -18.66 19.96
N ASP A 190 22.17 -18.54 20.96
CA ASP A 190 23.10 -19.58 21.37
C ASP A 190 22.42 -20.94 21.60
N ALA A 191 21.48 -21.01 22.54
CA ALA A 191 20.81 -22.27 22.89
C ALA A 191 19.98 -22.86 21.74
N ILE A 192 19.46 -22.02 20.84
CA ILE A 192 18.66 -22.44 19.69
C ILE A 192 19.56 -23.05 18.63
N LEU A 193 20.68 -22.39 18.30
CA LEU A 193 21.65 -22.88 17.32
C LEU A 193 22.32 -24.16 17.78
N ASP A 194 22.76 -24.25 19.06
CA ASP A 194 23.31 -25.45 19.66
C ASP A 194 22.36 -26.64 19.56
N ALA A 195 21.08 -26.42 19.89
CA ALA A 195 20.07 -27.47 19.81
C ALA A 195 19.77 -27.93 18.37
N LEU A 196 19.80 -27.02 17.40
CA LEU A 196 19.66 -27.35 15.99
C LEU A 196 20.85 -28.18 15.47
N ASP A 197 22.07 -27.82 15.84
CA ASP A 197 23.28 -28.58 15.52
C ASP A 197 23.26 -29.99 16.13
N ASP A 198 22.77 -30.11 17.37
CA ASP A 198 22.60 -31.39 18.04
C ASP A 198 21.53 -32.28 17.35
N LEU A 199 20.43 -31.71 16.91
CA LEU A 199 19.41 -32.40 16.11
C LEU A 199 19.99 -32.87 14.76
N ALA A 200 20.75 -32.04 14.09
CA ALA A 200 21.40 -32.38 12.82
C ALA A 200 22.42 -33.51 12.98
N ARG A 201 23.22 -33.47 14.05
CA ARG A 201 24.25 -34.45 14.34
C ARG A 201 23.69 -35.79 14.85
N THR A 202 22.64 -35.77 15.65
CA THR A 202 22.10 -36.98 16.31
C THR A 202 20.98 -37.66 15.53
N GLY A 203 20.38 -36.99 14.55
CA GLY A 203 19.21 -37.46 13.79
C GLY A 203 17.94 -37.59 14.65
N LYS A 204 17.92 -37.06 15.85
CA LYS A 204 16.73 -37.05 16.71
C LYS A 204 15.66 -36.15 16.10
N ARG A 205 14.41 -36.40 16.43
CA ARG A 205 13.28 -35.59 15.97
C ARG A 205 13.02 -34.36 16.81
N ARG A 206 13.44 -34.36 18.07
CA ARG A 206 13.28 -33.24 19.02
C ARG A 206 14.43 -33.26 20.03
N GLU A 207 14.75 -32.07 20.54
CA GLU A 207 15.74 -31.89 21.63
C GLU A 207 15.13 -30.96 22.70
N PRO A 208 15.33 -31.22 24.01
CA PRO A 208 14.97 -30.27 25.06
C PRO A 208 15.81 -29.00 24.93
N ILE A 209 15.21 -27.86 25.24
CA ILE A 209 15.87 -26.54 25.19
C ILE A 209 15.45 -25.69 26.38
N VAL A 210 16.34 -24.82 26.84
CA VAL A 210 16.04 -23.70 27.69
C VAL A 210 16.42 -22.44 26.92
N ALA A 211 15.42 -21.82 26.33
CA ALA A 211 15.60 -20.59 25.54
C ALA A 211 15.69 -19.38 26.50
N GLU A 212 16.63 -18.48 26.24
CA GLU A 212 16.77 -17.23 27.00
C GLU A 212 16.25 -16.07 26.15
N SER A 213 15.39 -15.23 26.71
CA SER A 213 14.94 -14.01 26.04
C SER A 213 15.97 -12.91 26.09
N ARG A 214 15.76 -11.85 25.29
CA ARG A 214 16.66 -10.68 25.27
C ARG A 214 16.71 -9.97 26.64
N SER A 215 15.62 -9.97 27.39
CA SER A 215 15.57 -9.42 28.76
C SER A 215 16.15 -10.35 29.84
N GLY A 216 16.59 -11.57 29.47
CA GLY A 216 17.19 -12.55 30.39
C GLY A 216 16.19 -13.48 31.09
N ARG A 217 14.95 -13.61 30.59
CA ARG A 217 14.00 -14.63 31.05
C ARG A 217 14.29 -15.97 30.40
N PHE A 218 14.06 -17.07 31.14
CA PHE A 218 14.29 -18.42 30.67
C PHE A 218 12.97 -19.16 30.46
N TYR A 219 12.86 -19.84 29.33
CA TYR A 219 11.70 -20.63 28.91
C TYR A 219 12.15 -22.06 28.61
N ALA A 220 11.69 -23.02 29.41
CA ALA A 220 11.94 -24.43 29.16
C ALA A 220 11.03 -24.96 28.07
N GLY A 221 11.48 -25.96 27.32
CA GLY A 221 10.65 -26.55 26.26
C GLY A 221 11.42 -27.48 25.36
N HIS A 222 10.97 -27.54 24.11
CA HIS A 222 11.54 -28.42 23.08
C HIS A 222 11.66 -27.71 21.75
N ILE A 223 12.72 -28.08 21.01
CA ILE A 223 12.89 -27.71 19.60
C ILE A 223 12.81 -28.98 18.74
N ARG A 224 12.21 -28.88 17.56
CA ARG A 224 12.20 -29.95 16.56
C ARG A 224 12.36 -29.38 15.17
N THR A 225 13.09 -30.09 14.31
CA THR A 225 13.18 -29.75 12.89
C THR A 225 11.90 -30.15 12.14
N LEU A 226 11.51 -29.33 11.18
CA LEU A 226 10.45 -29.64 10.24
C LEU A 226 11.00 -30.41 9.05
N GLY A 227 10.23 -31.34 8.50
CA GLY A 227 10.65 -32.10 7.34
C GLY A 227 10.95 -31.22 6.12
N ASN A 228 11.71 -31.76 5.16
CA ASN A 228 12.04 -31.11 3.88
C ASN A 228 12.76 -29.75 3.98
N GLY A 229 13.50 -29.49 5.05
CA GLY A 229 14.22 -28.23 5.21
C GLY A 229 13.30 -27.03 5.47
N ALA A 230 12.07 -27.26 5.93
CA ALA A 230 11.07 -26.20 6.19
C ALA A 230 11.36 -25.34 7.45
N GLY A 231 12.51 -25.56 8.10
CA GLY A 231 12.89 -24.87 9.32
C GLY A 231 12.65 -25.71 10.58
N TYR A 232 12.20 -25.10 11.65
CA TYR A 232 12.00 -25.77 12.95
C TYR A 232 10.81 -25.21 13.71
N MET A 233 10.38 -25.95 14.72
CA MET A 233 9.31 -25.59 15.65
C MET A 233 9.87 -25.48 17.06
N LEU A 234 9.56 -24.42 17.75
CA LEU A 234 9.76 -24.22 19.19
C LEU A 234 8.45 -24.44 19.94
N MET A 235 8.52 -25.18 21.00
CA MET A 235 7.42 -25.40 21.92
C MET A 235 7.93 -25.08 23.33
N LEU A 236 7.54 -23.94 23.87
CA LEU A 236 8.03 -23.40 25.14
C LEU A 236 6.92 -23.40 26.20
N GLU A 237 7.29 -23.45 27.47
CA GLU A 237 6.35 -23.25 28.57
C GLU A 237 5.81 -21.81 28.51
N PRO A 238 4.47 -21.62 28.52
CA PRO A 238 3.88 -20.30 28.38
C PRO A 238 4.01 -19.47 29.66
N LEU A 239 3.91 -18.14 29.51
CA LEU A 239 3.79 -17.22 30.66
C LEU A 239 2.41 -17.34 31.32
N SER A 240 1.37 -17.54 30.53
CA SER A 240 -0.01 -17.70 30.95
C SER A 240 -0.66 -18.86 30.18
N PRO A 241 -1.25 -19.86 30.81
CA PRO A 241 -1.88 -20.98 30.09
C PRO A 241 -3.19 -20.61 29.39
N ASP A 242 -3.77 -19.44 29.66
CA ASP A 242 -5.12 -19.05 29.23
C ASP A 242 -5.11 -17.90 28.20
N ALA A 243 -4.07 -17.77 27.38
CA ALA A 243 -3.99 -16.71 26.38
C ALA A 243 -5.01 -16.92 25.23
N GLU A 244 -6.05 -16.10 25.20
CA GLU A 244 -7.16 -16.15 24.21
C GLU A 244 -6.86 -15.42 22.89
N ARG A 245 -5.68 -15.55 22.32
CA ARG A 245 -5.38 -14.94 21.03
C ARG A 245 -5.42 -15.94 19.88
N PRO A 246 -5.90 -15.54 18.70
CA PRO A 246 -5.93 -16.43 17.55
C PRO A 246 -4.51 -16.78 17.07
N LEU A 247 -4.39 -17.97 16.49
CA LEU A 247 -3.17 -18.40 15.78
C LEU A 247 -2.87 -17.44 14.61
N THR A 248 -1.68 -16.89 14.59
CA THR A 248 -1.20 -15.99 13.52
C THR A 248 -0.17 -16.71 12.67
N TYR A 249 -0.38 -16.82 11.35
CA TYR A 249 0.52 -17.57 10.47
C TYR A 249 0.49 -17.09 9.02
N ASP A 250 1.61 -17.30 8.33
CA ASP A 250 1.70 -17.26 6.87
C ASP A 250 2.71 -18.33 6.39
N PHE A 251 2.20 -19.45 5.92
CA PHE A 251 3.04 -20.57 5.46
C PHE A 251 3.84 -20.27 4.19
N ALA A 252 3.53 -19.22 3.44
CA ALA A 252 4.38 -18.79 2.33
C ALA A 252 5.77 -18.34 2.80
N LEU A 253 5.89 -17.92 4.06
CA LEU A 253 7.17 -17.54 4.68
C LEU A 253 8.12 -18.72 4.91
N ILE A 254 7.66 -19.97 4.84
CA ILE A 254 8.53 -21.17 5.00
C ILE A 254 9.69 -21.16 4.00
N HIS A 255 9.40 -20.71 2.78
CA HIS A 255 10.37 -20.66 1.69
C HIS A 255 10.89 -19.24 1.41
N ALA A 256 10.58 -18.28 2.28
CA ALA A 256 11.09 -16.92 2.15
C ALA A 256 12.62 -16.94 2.36
N GLU A 257 13.35 -16.53 1.36
CA GLU A 257 14.80 -16.28 1.48
C GLU A 257 15.01 -14.91 2.14
N ALA A 258 16.07 -14.78 2.93
CA ALA A 258 16.49 -13.49 3.44
C ALA A 258 16.78 -12.57 2.24
N THR A 259 15.97 -11.56 2.03
CA THR A 259 16.09 -10.64 0.90
C THR A 259 17.35 -9.80 1.04
N GLY A 260 18.36 -10.05 0.21
CA GLY A 260 19.64 -9.31 0.27
C GLY A 260 19.50 -7.86 -0.22
N ASP A 261 18.72 -7.61 -1.27
CA ASP A 261 18.42 -6.27 -1.79
C ASP A 261 16.91 -6.07 -1.89
N GLN A 262 16.39 -5.22 -1.02
CA GLN A 262 14.97 -4.92 -0.94
C GLN A 262 14.41 -4.33 -2.24
N ARG A 263 15.23 -3.64 -3.05
CA ARG A 263 14.80 -3.07 -4.33
C ARG A 263 14.51 -4.13 -5.40
N SER A 264 15.22 -5.24 -5.38
CA SER A 264 15.02 -6.36 -6.30
C SER A 264 13.90 -7.31 -5.87
N ALA A 265 13.47 -7.20 -4.61
CA ALA A 265 12.41 -8.04 -4.07
C ALA A 265 11.05 -7.78 -4.73
N LEU A 266 10.25 -8.84 -4.85
CA LEU A 266 8.88 -8.72 -5.33
C LEU A 266 8.05 -7.87 -4.35
N ILE A 267 7.27 -6.91 -4.87
CA ILE A 267 6.46 -6.01 -4.03
C ILE A 267 5.49 -6.79 -3.14
N ARG A 268 4.98 -7.93 -3.59
CA ARG A 268 4.05 -8.74 -2.81
C ARG A 268 4.72 -9.49 -1.67
N SER A 269 5.99 -9.89 -1.80
CA SER A 269 6.70 -10.67 -0.80
C SER A 269 7.29 -9.84 0.36
N LEU A 270 7.20 -8.52 0.27
CA LEU A 270 7.71 -7.62 1.29
C LEU A 270 6.73 -7.46 2.46
N THR A 271 7.27 -7.05 3.58
CA THR A 271 6.50 -6.70 4.77
C THR A 271 6.28 -5.20 4.81
N TYR A 272 5.05 -4.79 5.06
CA TYR A 272 4.64 -3.39 5.15
C TYR A 272 3.97 -3.11 6.48
N VAL A 273 4.13 -1.89 6.97
CA VAL A 273 3.32 -1.31 8.06
C VAL A 273 2.57 -0.13 7.50
N ILE A 274 1.26 -0.27 7.45
CA ILE A 274 0.36 0.77 6.99
C ILE A 274 -0.14 1.51 8.21
N PHE A 275 -0.01 2.84 8.21
CA PHE A 275 -0.28 3.64 9.39
C PHE A 275 -0.96 4.96 9.04
N ASP A 276 -1.57 5.54 10.06
CA ASP A 276 -2.21 6.84 10.04
C ASP A 276 -2.08 7.49 11.43
N THR A 277 -2.15 8.81 11.51
CA THR A 277 -2.08 9.55 12.78
C THR A 277 -3.21 10.56 12.90
N GLU A 278 -3.85 10.61 14.08
CA GLU A 278 -4.70 11.72 14.44
C GLU A 278 -3.92 12.73 15.26
N THR A 279 -4.21 14.03 15.05
CA THR A 279 -3.40 15.12 15.58
C THR A 279 -4.25 16.27 16.13
N THR A 280 -3.65 17.14 16.96
CA THR A 280 -4.33 18.34 17.47
C THR A 280 -4.55 19.39 16.39
N GLY A 281 -3.94 19.27 15.20
CA GLY A 281 -4.07 20.17 14.07
C GLY A 281 -3.16 19.75 12.91
N LEU A 282 -3.01 20.61 11.90
CA LEU A 282 -2.38 20.27 10.62
C LEU A 282 -0.92 20.74 10.50
N ASP A 283 -0.38 21.41 11.51
CA ASP A 283 0.99 21.95 11.48
C ASP A 283 1.95 21.05 12.28
N PRO A 284 2.81 20.25 11.62
CA PRO A 284 3.73 19.36 12.31
C PRO A 284 4.74 20.09 13.23
N GLU A 285 4.96 21.39 13.06
CA GLU A 285 5.86 22.18 13.92
C GLU A 285 5.19 22.60 15.22
N ARG A 286 3.85 22.64 15.27
CA ARG A 286 3.07 23.23 16.38
C ARG A 286 2.10 22.27 17.02
N ASP A 287 1.58 21.32 16.25
CA ASP A 287 0.56 20.38 16.70
C ASP A 287 1.16 19.05 17.16
N GLU A 288 0.39 18.27 17.90
CA GLU A 288 0.83 17.02 18.51
C GLU A 288 -0.02 15.83 18.08
N ILE A 289 0.54 14.62 18.13
CA ILE A 289 -0.16 13.37 17.89
C ILE A 289 -1.12 13.11 19.08
N VAL A 290 -2.34 12.66 18.76
CA VAL A 290 -3.34 12.20 19.73
C VAL A 290 -3.71 10.71 19.57
N GLN A 291 -3.46 10.12 18.39
CA GLN A 291 -3.58 8.67 18.17
C GLN A 291 -2.60 8.23 17.08
N ILE A 292 -2.07 7.01 17.21
CA ILE A 292 -1.33 6.31 16.15
C ILE A 292 -2.05 4.99 15.89
N GLY A 293 -2.48 4.78 14.66
CA GLY A 293 -3.05 3.54 14.17
C GLY A 293 -2.17 2.88 13.13
N ALA A 294 -1.93 1.57 13.24
CA ALA A 294 -1.18 0.86 12.22
C ALA A 294 -1.58 -0.62 12.15
N VAL A 295 -1.42 -1.19 10.96
CA VAL A 295 -1.61 -2.63 10.69
C VAL A 295 -0.45 -3.15 9.83
N ARG A 296 -0.19 -4.45 9.93
CA ARG A 296 0.85 -5.10 9.12
C ARG A 296 0.25 -5.80 7.92
N VAL A 297 0.99 -5.75 6.82
CA VAL A 297 0.73 -6.51 5.59
C VAL A 297 1.96 -7.36 5.28
N VAL A 298 1.75 -8.66 5.18
CA VAL A 298 2.78 -9.65 4.84
C VAL A 298 2.29 -10.45 3.63
N ASN A 299 3.13 -10.65 2.63
CA ASN A 299 2.78 -11.35 1.39
C ASN A 299 1.50 -10.80 0.71
N GLY A 300 1.29 -9.48 0.80
CA GLY A 300 0.13 -8.80 0.24
C GLY A 300 -1.19 -9.07 0.97
N ARG A 301 -1.14 -9.54 2.23
CA ARG A 301 -2.31 -9.78 3.08
C ARG A 301 -2.19 -9.02 4.40
N ILE A 302 -3.29 -8.44 4.85
CA ILE A 302 -3.36 -7.83 6.18
C ILE A 302 -3.29 -8.96 7.21
N VAL A 303 -2.39 -8.84 8.18
CA VAL A 303 -2.23 -9.82 9.26
C VAL A 303 -3.22 -9.50 10.38
N GLU A 304 -4.19 -10.37 10.55
CA GLU A 304 -5.15 -10.25 11.66
C GLU A 304 -4.42 -10.36 13.01
N GLY A 305 -4.72 -9.43 13.92
CA GLY A 305 -4.09 -9.40 15.24
C GLY A 305 -2.81 -8.59 15.33
N GLU A 306 -2.08 -8.37 14.24
CA GLU A 306 -0.90 -7.48 14.22
C GLU A 306 -1.33 -6.04 13.94
N ARG A 307 -1.71 -5.33 15.01
CA ARG A 307 -2.11 -3.92 14.97
C ARG A 307 -1.45 -3.12 16.07
N TYR A 308 -1.20 -1.88 15.78
CA TYR A 308 -0.79 -0.87 16.75
C TYR A 308 -1.88 0.19 16.78
N ASP A 309 -2.57 0.32 17.91
CA ASP A 309 -3.64 1.28 18.10
C ASP A 309 -3.48 1.90 19.49
N THR A 310 -2.98 3.13 19.52
CA THR A 310 -2.59 3.78 20.75
C THR A 310 -3.05 5.21 20.77
N LEU A 311 -3.88 5.57 21.75
CA LEU A 311 -4.14 6.95 22.10
C LEU A 311 -2.86 7.56 22.68
N VAL A 312 -2.64 8.84 22.43
CA VAL A 312 -1.43 9.55 22.82
C VAL A 312 -1.79 10.80 23.59
N ASN A 313 -1.18 11.01 24.74
CA ASN A 313 -1.32 12.26 25.47
C ASN A 313 -0.47 13.35 24.81
N PRO A 314 -1.09 14.39 24.20
CA PRO A 314 -0.36 15.45 23.51
C PRO A 314 0.34 16.44 24.48
N GLY A 315 0.11 16.32 25.78
CA GLY A 315 0.62 17.27 26.79
C GLY A 315 0.03 18.68 26.73
N ARG A 316 -1.05 18.85 25.98
CA ARG A 316 -1.76 20.11 25.74
C ARG A 316 -3.24 19.85 25.44
N PRO A 317 -4.14 20.84 25.63
CA PRO A 317 -5.53 20.68 25.27
C PRO A 317 -5.73 20.40 23.77
N ILE A 318 -6.67 19.50 23.46
CA ILE A 318 -7.06 19.18 22.08
C ILE A 318 -8.06 20.23 21.60
N PRO A 319 -7.83 20.94 20.48
CA PRO A 319 -8.76 21.90 19.95
C PRO A 319 -10.12 21.26 19.62
N ALA A 320 -11.23 21.92 19.95
CA ALA A 320 -12.58 21.41 19.69
C ALA A 320 -12.84 21.10 18.21
N GLY A 321 -12.14 21.80 17.28
CA GLY A 321 -12.19 21.53 15.84
C GLY A 321 -11.61 20.14 15.50
N SER A 322 -10.50 19.77 16.11
CA SER A 322 -9.85 18.47 15.92
C SER A 322 -10.68 17.35 16.55
N THR A 323 -11.14 17.53 17.79
CA THR A 323 -12.07 16.58 18.44
C THR A 323 -13.33 16.33 17.59
N LYS A 324 -13.85 17.35 16.90
CA LYS A 324 -15.02 17.19 16.02
C LYS A 324 -14.71 16.27 14.82
N VAL A 325 -13.46 16.21 14.35
CA VAL A 325 -13.03 15.38 13.22
C VAL A 325 -12.83 13.94 13.66
N HIS A 326 -11.95 13.70 14.64
CA HIS A 326 -11.52 12.35 15.04
C HIS A 326 -12.21 11.81 16.31
N GLY A 327 -13.03 12.61 16.99
CA GLY A 327 -13.78 12.18 18.17
C GLY A 327 -12.97 12.06 19.46
N ILE A 328 -11.65 12.24 19.44
CA ILE A 328 -10.79 12.09 20.61
C ILE A 328 -10.86 13.36 21.47
N SER A 329 -11.18 13.18 22.76
CA SER A 329 -11.25 14.28 23.75
C SER A 329 -10.07 14.23 24.73
N ASP A 330 -9.86 15.32 25.47
CA ASP A 330 -8.83 15.41 26.52
C ASP A 330 -8.96 14.30 27.57
N ASP A 331 -10.18 13.95 27.95
CA ASP A 331 -10.45 12.89 28.94
C ASP A 331 -9.97 11.52 28.45
N MET A 332 -10.09 11.23 27.16
CA MET A 332 -9.68 9.95 26.56
C MET A 332 -8.16 9.76 26.58
N VAL A 333 -7.39 10.84 26.50
CA VAL A 333 -5.91 10.78 26.41
C VAL A 333 -5.21 11.03 27.75
N THR A 334 -5.95 11.33 28.83
CA THR A 334 -5.38 11.70 30.14
C THR A 334 -4.45 10.61 30.72
N GLY A 335 -4.79 9.31 30.52
CA GLY A 335 -3.98 8.17 30.99
C GLY A 335 -3.11 7.55 29.88
N ALA A 336 -3.10 8.12 28.69
CA ALA A 336 -2.39 7.56 27.56
C ALA A 336 -0.87 7.87 27.65
N PRO A 337 0.00 7.06 26.98
CA PRO A 337 1.43 7.34 26.90
C PRO A 337 1.69 8.68 26.23
N GLY A 338 2.80 9.33 26.59
CA GLY A 338 3.25 10.52 25.91
C GLY A 338 3.79 10.24 24.51
N VAL A 339 3.90 11.29 23.68
CA VAL A 339 4.28 11.19 22.26
C VAL A 339 5.57 10.36 22.06
N ALA A 340 6.62 10.61 22.83
CA ALA A 340 7.90 9.90 22.68
C ALA A 340 7.80 8.39 22.97
N GLU A 341 6.95 7.99 23.91
CA GLU A 341 6.71 6.58 24.26
C GLU A 341 5.89 5.89 23.16
N ALA A 342 4.79 6.49 22.71
CA ALA A 342 3.96 5.97 21.65
C ALA A 342 4.74 5.84 20.33
N VAL A 343 5.54 6.84 19.96
CA VAL A 343 6.39 6.81 18.76
C VAL A 343 7.47 5.72 18.87
N ARG A 344 8.03 5.46 20.06
CA ARG A 344 8.97 4.35 20.28
C ARG A 344 8.25 2.99 20.08
N GLY A 345 7.05 2.83 20.62
CA GLY A 345 6.25 1.63 20.43
C GLY A 345 5.91 1.38 18.95
N PHE A 346 5.50 2.42 18.25
CA PHE A 346 5.24 2.33 16.81
C PHE A 346 6.50 1.97 16.01
N HIS A 347 7.65 2.58 16.32
CA HIS A 347 8.91 2.25 15.66
C HIS A 347 9.32 0.79 15.89
N ALA A 348 9.13 0.25 17.09
CA ALA A 348 9.37 -1.17 17.38
C ALA A 348 8.40 -2.07 16.59
N PHE A 349 7.12 -1.69 16.47
CA PHE A 349 6.13 -2.39 15.65
C PHE A 349 6.50 -2.37 14.16
N ALA A 350 7.05 -1.26 13.67
CA ALA A 350 7.43 -1.07 12.27
C ALA A 350 8.80 -1.67 11.89
N LYS A 351 9.55 -2.20 12.85
CA LYS A 351 10.91 -2.70 12.62
C LYS A 351 10.99 -3.67 11.46
N GLY A 352 11.87 -3.41 10.49
CA GLY A 352 12.11 -4.25 9.31
C GLY A 352 11.04 -4.18 8.22
N ALA A 353 10.04 -3.31 8.34
CA ALA A 353 8.98 -3.14 7.36
C ALA A 353 9.19 -1.88 6.49
N ILE A 354 8.52 -1.84 5.35
CA ILE A 354 8.31 -0.63 4.56
C ILE A 354 7.10 0.10 5.13
N LEU A 355 7.23 1.40 5.39
CA LEU A 355 6.13 2.23 5.85
C LEU A 355 5.21 2.61 4.69
N VAL A 356 3.91 2.59 4.93
CA VAL A 356 2.91 3.02 3.94
C VAL A 356 1.90 3.93 4.64
N ALA A 357 1.60 5.07 4.03
CA ALA A 357 0.53 5.94 4.49
C ALA A 357 -0.19 6.60 3.31
N HIS A 358 -1.28 7.28 3.60
CA HIS A 358 -1.98 8.12 2.65
C HIS A 358 -1.59 9.57 2.87
N ASN A 359 -0.76 10.16 2.02
CA ASN A 359 -0.06 11.43 2.23
C ASN A 359 1.02 11.32 3.32
N ALA A 360 1.88 10.32 3.19
CA ALA A 360 2.93 9.95 4.14
C ALA A 360 3.82 11.10 4.67
N PRO A 361 4.15 12.17 3.91
CA PRO A 361 4.92 13.29 4.44
C PRO A 361 4.29 13.95 5.67
N PHE A 362 2.96 14.00 5.75
CA PHE A 362 2.24 14.57 6.87
C PHE A 362 2.49 13.76 8.15
N ASP A 363 2.13 12.50 8.14
CA ASP A 363 2.23 11.62 9.32
C ASP A 363 3.67 11.42 9.78
N LEU A 364 4.59 11.23 8.82
CA LEU A 364 6.00 11.05 9.13
C LEU A 364 6.65 12.30 9.71
N ALA A 365 6.18 13.50 9.37
CA ALA A 365 6.69 14.72 10.00
C ALA A 365 6.38 14.73 11.50
N PHE A 366 5.16 14.36 11.91
CA PHE A 366 4.79 14.23 13.32
C PHE A 366 5.58 13.13 14.03
N LEU A 367 5.69 11.94 13.42
CA LEU A 367 6.44 10.82 14.00
C LEU A 367 7.93 11.16 14.19
N ARG A 368 8.56 11.78 13.19
CA ARG A 368 9.97 12.19 13.26
C ARG A 368 10.21 13.23 14.35
N ARG A 369 9.33 14.21 14.49
CA ARG A 369 9.42 15.21 15.55
C ARG A 369 9.17 14.59 16.92
N GLY A 370 8.20 13.69 17.05
CA GLY A 370 7.90 12.99 18.30
C GLY A 370 8.90 11.91 18.69
N ALA A 371 9.86 11.59 17.81
CA ALA A 371 10.84 10.55 18.07
C ALA A 371 11.82 10.96 19.19
N PRO A 372 12.07 10.09 20.18
CA PRO A 372 13.07 10.35 21.21
C PRO A 372 14.48 10.39 20.61
N ALA A 373 15.40 11.04 21.30
CA ALA A 373 16.79 11.15 20.86
C ALA A 373 17.41 9.78 20.56
N GLY A 374 18.04 9.65 19.39
CA GLY A 374 18.68 8.42 18.92
C GLY A 374 17.75 7.46 18.17
N LEU A 375 16.45 7.76 18.03
CA LEU A 375 15.52 6.99 17.23
C LEU A 375 15.25 7.70 15.89
N ALA A 376 15.56 7.03 14.79
CA ALA A 376 15.39 7.57 13.44
C ALA A 376 14.42 6.69 12.61
N PHE A 377 13.62 7.33 11.78
CA PHE A 377 12.74 6.67 10.81
C PHE A 377 13.46 6.58 9.46
N ASP A 378 14.34 5.58 9.32
CA ASP A 378 15.13 5.29 8.10
C ASP A 378 14.42 4.26 7.18
N HIS A 379 13.18 3.92 7.51
CA HIS A 379 12.37 2.99 6.75
C HIS A 379 12.13 3.51 5.34
N PRO A 380 12.15 2.65 4.30
CA PRO A 380 11.58 3.00 3.01
C PRO A 380 10.09 3.31 3.16
N VAL A 381 9.58 4.22 2.32
CA VAL A 381 8.20 4.71 2.42
C VAL A 381 7.49 4.59 1.08
N LEU A 382 6.26 4.10 1.08
CA LEU A 382 5.36 4.21 -0.05
C LEU A 382 4.16 5.10 0.33
N ASP A 383 3.70 5.86 -0.65
CA ASP A 383 2.55 6.74 -0.48
C ASP A 383 1.43 6.31 -1.42
N THR A 384 0.24 6.03 -0.88
CA THR A 384 -0.90 5.59 -1.68
C THR A 384 -1.43 6.66 -2.63
N VAL A 385 -1.19 7.95 -2.37
CA VAL A 385 -1.46 9.05 -3.31
C VAL A 385 -0.58 8.92 -4.55
N LEU A 386 0.72 8.65 -4.36
CA LEU A 386 1.66 8.43 -5.47
C LEU A 386 1.35 7.14 -6.24
N LEU A 387 1.04 6.05 -5.53
CA LEU A 387 0.61 4.79 -6.17
C LEU A 387 -0.67 4.99 -6.99
N SER A 388 -1.63 5.76 -6.47
CA SER A 388 -2.83 6.16 -7.20
C SER A 388 -2.51 6.95 -8.47
N ALA A 389 -1.59 7.89 -8.40
CA ALA A 389 -1.17 8.66 -9.57
C ALA A 389 -0.51 7.78 -10.64
N VAL A 390 0.31 6.81 -10.23
CA VAL A 390 0.85 5.78 -11.14
C VAL A 390 -0.27 4.98 -11.80
N LEU A 391 -1.28 4.54 -11.03
CA LEU A 391 -2.33 3.63 -11.51
C LEU A 391 -3.43 4.32 -12.29
N PHE A 392 -3.84 5.53 -11.90
CA PHE A 392 -5.02 6.21 -12.43
C PHE A 392 -4.71 7.53 -13.15
N GLY A 393 -3.44 7.94 -13.15
CA GLY A 393 -2.98 9.18 -13.79
C GLY A 393 -3.02 10.38 -12.84
N GLY A 394 -2.08 11.31 -13.00
CA GLY A 394 -1.87 12.43 -12.08
C GLY A 394 -2.99 13.49 -12.04
N SER A 395 -4.02 13.39 -12.91
CA SER A 395 -5.19 14.29 -12.92
C SER A 395 -6.42 13.68 -12.23
N ALA A 396 -6.32 12.45 -11.68
CA ALA A 396 -7.39 11.82 -10.93
C ALA A 396 -7.51 12.42 -9.52
N THR A 397 -8.63 12.21 -8.85
CA THR A 397 -8.78 12.49 -7.42
C THR A 397 -8.08 11.39 -6.63
N HIS A 398 -7.20 11.76 -5.71
CA HIS A 398 -6.34 10.83 -4.97
C HIS A 398 -6.66 10.79 -3.47
N THR A 399 -7.81 11.28 -3.02
CA THR A 399 -8.23 11.15 -1.61
C THR A 399 -8.49 9.69 -1.27
N LEU A 400 -8.34 9.32 0.00
CA LEU A 400 -8.57 7.96 0.48
C LEU A 400 -9.99 7.47 0.13
N ASP A 401 -11.00 8.32 0.33
CA ASP A 401 -12.39 8.00 -0.03
C ASP A 401 -12.57 7.73 -1.52
N ALA A 402 -11.96 8.56 -2.38
CA ALA A 402 -12.03 8.37 -3.83
C ALA A 402 -11.33 7.09 -4.29
N LEU A 403 -10.26 6.68 -3.60
CA LEU A 403 -9.56 5.44 -3.86
C LEU A 403 -10.37 4.24 -3.36
N ALA A 404 -10.89 4.31 -2.15
CA ALA A 404 -11.76 3.29 -1.57
C ALA A 404 -12.99 3.03 -2.46
N ASP A 405 -13.68 4.09 -2.89
CA ASP A 405 -14.82 3.99 -3.81
C ASP A 405 -14.41 3.34 -5.15
N ARG A 406 -13.30 3.76 -5.74
CA ARG A 406 -12.79 3.24 -7.03
C ARG A 406 -12.37 1.77 -6.95
N LEU A 407 -11.81 1.35 -5.82
CA LEU A 407 -11.33 -0.01 -5.60
C LEU A 407 -12.37 -0.89 -4.91
N ALA A 408 -13.58 -0.38 -4.67
CA ALA A 408 -14.67 -1.05 -3.95
C ALA A 408 -14.23 -1.53 -2.54
N VAL A 409 -13.43 -0.72 -1.86
CA VAL A 409 -13.07 -0.91 -0.46
C VAL A 409 -14.15 -0.28 0.40
N ASP A 410 -14.76 -1.06 1.27
CA ASP A 410 -15.78 -0.58 2.21
C ASP A 410 -15.12 -0.08 3.49
N ILE A 411 -15.23 1.20 3.76
CA ILE A 411 -14.74 1.81 5.00
C ILE A 411 -15.90 1.86 5.99
N ALA A 412 -15.80 1.08 7.09
CA ALA A 412 -16.81 1.11 8.13
C ALA A 412 -16.96 2.53 8.70
N GLY A 413 -18.13 3.13 8.55
CA GLY A 413 -18.36 4.55 8.86
C GLY A 413 -18.09 4.95 10.32
N ASN A 414 -18.18 4.01 11.25
CA ASN A 414 -17.84 4.22 12.66
C ASN A 414 -16.33 4.22 12.95
N LEU A 415 -15.50 3.75 12.01
CA LEU A 415 -14.04 3.74 12.12
C LEU A 415 -13.37 4.85 11.29
N ARG A 416 -14.15 5.56 10.48
CA ARG A 416 -13.65 6.68 9.67
C ARG A 416 -13.23 7.82 10.59
N HIS A 417 -12.09 8.43 10.29
CA HIS A 417 -11.43 9.44 11.12
C HIS A 417 -11.01 8.89 12.51
N THR A 418 -10.62 7.63 12.55
CA THR A 418 -9.79 7.08 13.62
C THR A 418 -8.50 6.59 12.98
N ALA A 419 -7.36 6.78 13.63
CA ALA A 419 -6.07 6.40 13.05
C ALA A 419 -6.04 4.92 12.65
N ILE A 420 -6.59 4.01 13.47
CA ILE A 420 -6.63 2.59 13.12
C ILE A 420 -7.61 2.28 11.97
N GLY A 421 -8.76 2.97 11.91
CA GLY A 421 -9.73 2.79 10.82
C GLY A 421 -9.18 3.24 9.47
N ASP A 422 -8.54 4.41 9.44
CA ASP A 422 -7.94 4.95 8.23
C ASP A 422 -6.68 4.16 7.82
N ALA A 423 -5.90 3.63 8.77
CA ALA A 423 -4.82 2.68 8.49
C ALA A 423 -5.33 1.37 7.86
N VAL A 424 -6.42 0.80 8.36
CA VAL A 424 -7.05 -0.41 7.78
C VAL A 424 -7.57 -0.13 6.37
N ALA A 425 -8.29 0.97 6.16
CA ALA A 425 -8.79 1.37 4.85
C ALA A 425 -7.63 1.58 3.85
N THR A 426 -6.57 2.26 4.29
CA THR A 426 -5.34 2.46 3.51
C THR A 426 -4.67 1.13 3.19
N ALA A 427 -4.66 0.16 4.12
CA ALA A 427 -4.10 -1.17 3.88
C ALA A 427 -4.90 -1.96 2.84
N GLN A 428 -6.22 -1.89 2.86
CA GLN A 428 -7.08 -2.52 1.84
C GLN A 428 -6.87 -1.88 0.46
N VAL A 429 -6.83 -0.55 0.39
CA VAL A 429 -6.49 0.19 -0.84
C VAL A 429 -5.10 -0.20 -1.34
N PHE A 430 -4.11 -0.26 -0.44
CA PHE A 430 -2.74 -0.62 -0.78
C PHE A 430 -2.63 -2.05 -1.34
N THR A 431 -3.28 -3.03 -0.71
CA THR A 431 -3.27 -4.42 -1.20
C THR A 431 -3.90 -4.57 -2.58
N ALA A 432 -4.97 -3.83 -2.86
CA ALA A 432 -5.56 -3.76 -4.20
C ALA A 432 -4.61 -3.10 -5.21
N CYS A 433 -3.91 -2.03 -4.80
CA CYS A 433 -2.90 -1.38 -5.65
C CYS A 433 -1.73 -2.32 -5.99
N LEU A 434 -1.27 -3.17 -5.05
CA LEU A 434 -0.20 -4.16 -5.32
C LEU A 434 -0.55 -5.06 -6.51
N ALA A 435 -1.76 -5.63 -6.53
CA ALA A 435 -2.22 -6.48 -7.63
C ALA A 435 -2.23 -5.74 -8.98
N MET A 436 -2.65 -4.47 -8.98
CA MET A 436 -2.70 -3.64 -10.19
C MET A 436 -1.31 -3.24 -10.68
N LEU A 437 -0.36 -2.98 -9.78
CA LEU A 437 1.04 -2.67 -10.10
C LEU A 437 1.71 -3.89 -10.77
N GLU A 438 1.54 -5.08 -10.20
CA GLU A 438 2.00 -6.34 -10.80
C GLU A 438 1.43 -6.55 -12.21
N GLY A 439 0.12 -6.34 -12.38
CA GLY A 439 -0.55 -6.42 -13.68
C GLY A 439 -0.05 -5.40 -14.72
N ARG A 440 0.62 -4.33 -14.28
CA ARG A 440 1.32 -3.36 -15.15
C ARG A 440 2.79 -3.68 -15.39
N GLY A 441 3.32 -4.74 -14.81
CA GLY A 441 4.72 -5.12 -14.90
C GLY A 441 5.64 -4.42 -13.88
N PHE A 442 5.08 -3.73 -12.88
CA PHE A 442 5.83 -3.13 -11.78
C PHE A 442 5.91 -4.11 -10.61
N GLY A 443 6.48 -5.30 -10.84
CA GLY A 443 6.49 -6.40 -9.89
C GLY A 443 7.55 -6.31 -8.80
N THR A 444 8.54 -5.41 -8.89
CA THR A 444 9.59 -5.24 -7.87
C THR A 444 9.50 -3.89 -7.19
N PHE A 445 9.97 -3.80 -5.94
CA PHE A 445 9.97 -2.55 -5.18
C PHE A 445 10.74 -1.44 -5.91
N GLY A 446 11.88 -1.75 -6.51
CA GLY A 446 12.67 -0.77 -7.28
C GLY A 446 11.94 -0.23 -8.51
N THR A 447 11.14 -1.06 -9.21
CA THR A 447 10.33 -0.59 -10.34
C THR A 447 9.22 0.33 -9.88
N VAL A 448 8.56 0.03 -8.75
CA VAL A 448 7.54 0.89 -8.15
C VAL A 448 8.13 2.22 -7.72
N LEU A 449 9.27 2.25 -7.02
CA LEU A 449 9.95 3.49 -6.64
C LEU A 449 10.29 4.36 -7.86
N THR A 450 10.69 3.74 -8.97
CA THR A 450 11.00 4.47 -10.20
C THR A 450 9.75 5.13 -10.81
N GLU A 451 8.61 4.47 -10.73
CA GLU A 451 7.35 5.00 -11.26
C GLU A 451 6.76 6.10 -10.35
N VAL A 452 6.74 5.93 -9.03
CA VAL A 452 6.20 6.94 -8.10
C VAL A 452 6.97 8.26 -8.18
N ARG A 453 8.29 8.24 -8.38
CA ARG A 453 9.12 9.45 -8.58
C ARG A 453 8.65 10.35 -9.72
N LYS A 454 8.03 9.80 -10.75
CA LYS A 454 7.48 10.60 -11.87
C LYS A 454 6.30 11.49 -11.45
N HIS A 455 5.70 11.21 -10.30
CA HIS A 455 4.52 11.88 -9.75
C HIS A 455 4.82 12.73 -8.51
N GLU A 456 6.10 12.94 -8.15
CA GLU A 456 6.54 13.69 -6.95
C GLU A 456 6.02 15.13 -6.84
N ARG A 457 5.47 15.69 -7.94
CA ARG A 457 4.81 17.00 -7.92
C ARG A 457 3.46 17.00 -7.20
N ILE A 458 2.85 15.82 -6.98
CA ILE A 458 1.56 15.67 -6.29
C ILE A 458 1.80 15.61 -4.78
N VAL A 459 2.71 14.71 -4.37
CA VAL A 459 3.16 14.53 -2.98
C VAL A 459 4.66 14.22 -3.03
N GLN A 460 5.41 14.68 -2.03
CA GLN A 460 6.86 14.46 -1.95
C GLN A 460 7.18 12.96 -1.80
N ASP A 461 8.05 12.42 -2.67
CA ASP A 461 8.65 11.09 -2.47
C ASP A 461 9.70 11.15 -1.35
N LEU A 462 9.50 10.37 -0.30
CA LEU A 462 10.36 10.33 0.90
C LEU A 462 11.55 9.37 0.77
N ASN A 463 11.66 8.61 -0.33
CA ASN A 463 12.78 7.68 -0.59
C ASN A 463 13.97 8.35 -1.28
N ARG A 464 14.15 9.63 -1.12
CA ARG A 464 15.33 10.33 -1.65
C ARG A 464 16.56 9.97 -0.79
N GLY A 465 17.38 9.10 -1.33
CA GLY A 465 18.72 8.79 -0.91
C GLY A 465 19.58 8.63 -2.16
#